data_aa76fe8a2b1f33611a999f678ebe4e08
#
_entry.id   aa76fe8a2b1f33611a999f678ebe4e08
#
_cell.length_a   1.000
_cell.length_b   1.000
_cell.length_c   1.000
_cell.angle_alpha   90.00
_cell.angle_beta   90.00
_cell.angle_gamma   90.00
#
_symmetry.space_group_name_H-M   'P 1'
#
loop_
_entity.id
_entity.type
_entity.pdbx_description
1 polymer ?
#
loop_
_entity_poly.entity_id
_entity_poly.type
_entity_poly.pdbx_seq_one_letter_code
_entity_poly.pdbx_strand_id
1 'polypeptide(L)'
;MEAANEAKQLILKDNENARVDVLKLDLCSMKSIRAFANNFNALNLPLNILINNAGVMFCPYQLSEDGIEMQFATNHLGHFLLTNLLLDKMKDTARATGIEGRIVNLSSIAHLHTYEKGIQFDKINDQARYNSKVVPFLVGDSQFNTCV
;
A
#
# COMPACT_ATOMS: atom_id res chain seq x y z
N MET A 1 -7.15 6.77 -13.81
CA MET A 1 -8.55 7.00 -13.35
C MET A 1 -9.56 6.23 -14.22
N GLU A 2 -9.35 6.12 -15.52
CA GLU A 2 -10.26 5.40 -16.43
C GLU A 2 -10.43 3.91 -16.01
N ALA A 3 -9.34 3.15 -15.93
CA ALA A 3 -9.37 1.76 -15.49
C ALA A 3 -10.03 1.54 -14.11
N ALA A 4 -9.85 2.49 -13.18
CA ALA A 4 -10.49 2.40 -11.87
C ALA A 4 -12.02 2.61 -11.95
N ASN A 5 -12.47 3.48 -12.85
CA ASN A 5 -13.90 3.66 -13.11
C ASN A 5 -14.51 2.45 -13.82
N GLU A 6 -13.79 1.84 -14.75
CA GLU A 6 -14.20 0.58 -15.38
C GLU A 6 -14.36 -0.54 -14.34
N ALA A 7 -13.37 -0.70 -13.45
CA ALA A 7 -13.46 -1.67 -12.35
C ALA A 7 -14.65 -1.38 -11.43
N LYS A 8 -14.92 -0.10 -11.11
CA LYS A 8 -16.12 0.29 -10.37
C LYS A 8 -17.41 -0.16 -11.07
N GLN A 9 -17.51 0.04 -12.38
CA GLN A 9 -18.69 -0.37 -13.14
C GLN A 9 -18.88 -1.89 -13.14
N LEU A 10 -17.78 -2.67 -13.22
CA LEU A 10 -17.86 -4.14 -13.12
C LEU A 10 -18.41 -4.58 -11.76
N ILE A 11 -17.91 -3.98 -10.66
CA ILE A 11 -18.39 -4.29 -9.30
C ILE A 11 -19.89 -3.97 -9.18
N LEU A 12 -20.32 -2.80 -9.67
CA LEU A 12 -21.71 -2.38 -9.60
C LEU A 12 -22.64 -3.24 -10.48
N LYS A 13 -22.11 -3.83 -11.55
CA LYS A 13 -22.85 -4.79 -12.37
C LYS A 13 -23.14 -6.09 -11.61
N ASP A 14 -22.18 -6.56 -10.81
CA ASP A 14 -22.34 -7.78 -10.01
C ASP A 14 -23.11 -7.54 -8.70
N ASN A 15 -23.02 -6.31 -8.16
CA ASN A 15 -23.71 -5.90 -6.93
C ASN A 15 -24.16 -4.44 -7.03
N GLU A 16 -25.38 -4.24 -7.49
CA GLU A 16 -25.97 -2.91 -7.70
C GLU A 16 -26.06 -2.06 -6.42
N ASN A 17 -26.10 -2.69 -5.26
CA ASN A 17 -26.16 -2.02 -3.96
C ASN A 17 -24.78 -1.69 -3.37
N ALA A 18 -23.69 -2.06 -4.04
CA ALA A 18 -22.34 -1.76 -3.55
C ALA A 18 -22.09 -0.25 -3.56
N ARG A 19 -21.51 0.26 -2.48
CA ARG A 19 -20.99 1.64 -2.42
C ARG A 19 -19.50 1.61 -2.75
N VAL A 20 -19.15 2.13 -3.92
CA VAL A 20 -17.78 2.13 -4.44
C VAL A 20 -17.38 3.55 -4.80
N ASP A 21 -16.35 4.06 -4.14
CA ASP A 21 -15.74 5.35 -4.43
C ASP A 21 -14.31 5.16 -4.92
N VAL A 22 -13.89 5.99 -5.87
CA VAL A 22 -12.55 5.94 -6.47
C VAL A 22 -11.79 7.19 -6.07
N LEU A 23 -10.65 7.02 -5.41
CA LEU A 23 -9.74 8.09 -5.05
C LEU A 23 -8.37 7.86 -5.69
N LYS A 24 -7.76 8.95 -6.19
CA LYS A 24 -6.42 8.88 -6.78
C LYS A 24 -5.37 8.66 -5.68
N LEU A 25 -4.56 7.63 -5.86
CA LEU A 25 -3.42 7.30 -5.00
C LEU A 25 -2.25 6.80 -5.86
N ASP A 26 -1.08 7.33 -5.63
CA ASP A 26 0.18 6.85 -6.17
C ASP A 26 1.11 6.52 -5.00
N LEU A 27 1.35 5.22 -4.78
CA LEU A 27 2.16 4.74 -3.65
C LEU A 27 3.66 4.98 -3.82
N CYS A 28 4.14 5.31 -5.02
CA CYS A 28 5.53 5.70 -5.23
C CYS A 28 5.78 7.22 -5.11
N SER A 29 4.78 7.98 -4.63
CA SER A 29 4.87 9.41 -4.37
C SER A 29 4.40 9.74 -2.95
N MET A 30 5.32 10.12 -2.07
CA MET A 30 4.99 10.52 -0.69
C MET A 30 4.00 11.69 -0.65
N LYS A 31 4.11 12.59 -1.62
CA LYS A 31 3.16 13.70 -1.80
C LYS A 31 1.76 13.22 -2.15
N SER A 32 1.65 12.27 -3.08
CA SER A 32 0.36 11.69 -3.47
C SER A 32 -0.31 10.97 -2.31
N ILE A 33 0.45 10.21 -1.51
CA ILE A 33 -0.05 9.49 -0.34
C ILE A 33 -0.61 10.45 0.71
N ARG A 34 0.10 11.55 1.00
CA ARG A 34 -0.38 12.58 1.93
C ARG A 34 -1.65 13.27 1.42
N ALA A 35 -1.69 13.61 0.13
CA ALA A 35 -2.87 14.20 -0.49
C ALA A 35 -4.08 13.25 -0.43
N PHE A 36 -3.87 11.96 -0.70
CA PHE A 36 -4.90 10.93 -0.57
C PHE A 36 -5.45 10.85 0.86
N ALA A 37 -4.56 10.75 1.87
CA ALA A 37 -4.97 10.65 3.26
C ALA A 37 -5.78 11.88 3.71
N ASN A 38 -5.37 13.09 3.31
CA ASN A 38 -6.11 14.31 3.58
C ASN A 38 -7.50 14.30 2.94
N ASN A 39 -7.58 13.90 1.65
CA ASN A 39 -8.85 13.82 0.93
C ASN A 39 -9.78 12.77 1.57
N PHE A 40 -9.24 11.59 1.91
CA PHE A 40 -10.01 10.55 2.57
C PHE A 40 -10.56 11.02 3.93
N ASN A 41 -9.72 11.63 4.74
CA ASN A 41 -10.13 12.17 6.05
C ASN A 41 -11.22 13.24 5.92
N ALA A 42 -11.17 14.08 4.88
CA ALA A 42 -12.17 15.11 4.60
C ALA A 42 -13.55 14.54 4.23
N LEU A 43 -13.63 13.30 3.76
CA LEU A 43 -14.91 12.63 3.48
C LEU A 43 -15.70 12.27 4.75
N ASN A 44 -15.08 12.32 5.92
CA ASN A 44 -15.67 11.93 7.21
C ASN A 44 -16.30 10.52 7.24
N LEU A 45 -15.83 9.63 6.37
CA LEU A 45 -16.26 8.23 6.34
C LEU A 45 -15.53 7.43 7.44
N PRO A 46 -16.18 6.40 8.01
CA PRO A 46 -15.49 5.46 8.89
C PRO A 46 -14.46 4.65 8.12
N LEU A 47 -13.38 4.21 8.81
CA LEU A 47 -12.38 3.31 8.26
C LEU A 47 -12.23 2.10 9.20
N ASN A 48 -12.84 1.00 8.85
CA ASN A 48 -12.80 -0.25 9.64
C ASN A 48 -11.71 -1.20 9.13
N ILE A 49 -11.48 -1.25 7.81
CA ILE A 49 -10.52 -2.19 7.21
C ILE A 49 -9.65 -1.42 6.21
N LEU A 50 -8.34 -1.54 6.36
CA LEU A 50 -7.34 -1.07 5.39
C LEU A 50 -6.63 -2.27 4.79
N ILE A 51 -6.70 -2.43 3.48
CA ILE A 51 -6.04 -3.54 2.77
C ILE A 51 -4.91 -2.97 1.91
N ASN A 52 -3.68 -3.19 2.33
CA ASN A 52 -2.46 -2.81 1.62
C ASN A 52 -2.11 -3.91 0.61
N ASN A 53 -2.77 -3.88 -0.56
CA ASN A 53 -2.69 -4.94 -1.57
C ASN A 53 -1.88 -4.54 -2.81
N ALA A 54 -1.88 -3.26 -3.18
CA ALA A 54 -1.24 -2.82 -4.41
C ALA A 54 0.28 -3.06 -4.38
N GLY A 55 0.84 -3.43 -5.53
CA GLY A 55 2.27 -3.66 -5.65
C GLY A 55 2.73 -3.75 -7.09
N VAL A 56 4.02 -3.58 -7.29
CA VAL A 56 4.72 -3.74 -8.57
C VAL A 56 5.81 -4.80 -8.43
N MET A 57 6.06 -5.56 -9.49
CA MET A 57 7.03 -6.65 -9.51
C MET A 57 7.72 -6.74 -10.87
N PHE A 58 8.96 -7.19 -10.88
CA PHE A 58 9.77 -7.40 -12.10
C PHE A 58 9.93 -6.17 -12.99
N CYS A 59 9.80 -4.96 -12.44
CA CYS A 59 10.03 -3.73 -13.20
C CYS A 59 11.53 -3.51 -13.44
N PRO A 60 11.89 -2.76 -14.52
CA PRO A 60 13.23 -2.23 -14.66
C PRO A 60 13.59 -1.34 -13.47
N TYR A 61 14.90 -1.21 -13.20
CA TYR A 61 15.35 -0.27 -12.17
C TYR A 61 14.90 1.14 -12.49
N GLN A 62 14.24 1.76 -11.55
CA GLN A 62 13.93 3.19 -11.57
C GLN A 62 13.70 3.69 -10.15
N LEU A 63 13.87 4.98 -9.96
CA LEU A 63 13.59 5.63 -8.68
C LEU A 63 12.20 6.29 -8.72
N SER A 64 11.55 6.34 -7.57
CA SER A 64 10.37 7.17 -7.34
C SER A 64 10.73 8.65 -7.41
N GLU A 65 9.74 9.54 -7.42
CA GLU A 65 10.00 10.99 -7.33
C GLU A 65 10.72 11.39 -6.04
N ASP A 66 10.65 10.57 -5.00
CA ASP A 66 11.33 10.77 -3.71
C ASP A 66 12.73 10.16 -3.68
N GLY A 67 13.25 9.66 -4.82
CA GLY A 67 14.60 9.12 -4.96
C GLY A 67 14.79 7.73 -4.33
N ILE A 68 13.74 6.95 -4.20
CA ILE A 68 13.75 5.60 -3.60
C ILE A 68 13.46 4.57 -4.69
N GLU A 69 14.13 3.39 -4.64
CA GLU A 69 13.85 2.31 -5.59
C GLU A 69 12.34 2.01 -5.65
N MET A 70 11.82 1.90 -6.87
CA MET A 70 10.38 1.90 -7.19
C MET A 70 9.61 0.78 -6.49
N GLN A 71 10.13 -0.44 -6.45
CA GLN A 71 9.43 -1.57 -5.84
C GLN A 71 9.39 -1.42 -4.32
N PHE A 72 10.50 -0.98 -3.71
CA PHE A 72 10.55 -0.72 -2.27
C PHE A 72 9.67 0.47 -1.88
N ALA A 73 9.71 1.55 -2.66
CA ALA A 73 8.85 2.71 -2.44
C ALA A 73 7.37 2.34 -2.48
N THR A 74 6.93 1.64 -3.53
CA THR A 74 5.51 1.31 -3.75
C THR A 74 5.02 0.23 -2.80
N ASN A 75 5.75 -0.90 -2.71
CA ASN A 75 5.24 -2.09 -2.02
C ASN A 75 5.36 -1.99 -0.50
N HIS A 76 6.30 -1.18 0.00
CA HIS A 76 6.55 -1.07 1.43
C HIS A 76 6.35 0.35 1.97
N LEU A 77 7.21 1.30 1.60
CA LEU A 77 7.20 2.62 2.22
C LEU A 77 5.90 3.38 1.98
N GLY A 78 5.32 3.22 0.79
CA GLY A 78 4.03 3.84 0.45
C GLY A 78 2.90 3.34 1.35
N HIS A 79 2.80 2.03 1.53
CA HIS A 79 1.81 1.43 2.43
C HIS A 79 2.07 1.76 3.90
N PHE A 80 3.35 1.77 4.30
CA PHE A 80 3.73 2.17 5.66
C PHE A 80 3.30 3.61 5.95
N LEU A 81 3.61 4.56 5.06
CA LEU A 81 3.19 5.95 5.22
C LEU A 81 1.67 6.08 5.22
N LEU A 82 0.98 5.44 4.27
CA LEU A 82 -0.49 5.46 4.18
C LEU A 82 -1.13 4.97 5.47
N THR A 83 -0.66 3.82 5.97
CA THR A 83 -1.15 3.23 7.22
C THR A 83 -0.99 4.21 8.39
N ASN A 84 0.18 4.80 8.56
CA ASN A 84 0.42 5.75 9.65
C ASN A 84 -0.46 6.99 9.55
N LEU A 85 -0.72 7.51 8.35
CA LEU A 85 -1.58 8.68 8.13
C LEU A 85 -3.06 8.41 8.40
N LEU A 86 -3.51 7.15 8.27
CA LEU A 86 -4.89 6.75 8.46
C LEU A 86 -5.15 6.07 9.81
N LEU A 87 -4.10 5.79 10.60
CA LEU A 87 -4.21 5.03 11.84
C LEU A 87 -5.13 5.69 12.86
N ASP A 88 -5.04 7.00 13.05
CA ASP A 88 -5.90 7.71 14.00
C ASP A 88 -7.36 7.69 13.55
N LYS A 89 -7.62 7.79 12.24
CA LYS A 89 -8.97 7.63 11.69
C LYS A 89 -9.56 6.25 12.00
N MET A 90 -8.74 5.19 11.91
CA MET A 90 -9.18 3.84 12.27
C MET A 90 -9.50 3.72 13.76
N LYS A 91 -8.64 4.27 14.63
CA LYS A 91 -8.87 4.28 16.08
C LYS A 91 -10.14 5.04 16.45
N ASP A 92 -10.38 6.20 15.85
CA ASP A 92 -11.57 6.99 16.09
C ASP A 92 -12.83 6.27 15.58
N THR A 93 -12.73 5.60 14.43
CA THR A 93 -13.80 4.74 13.92
C THR A 93 -14.13 3.63 14.91
N ALA A 94 -13.12 2.91 15.41
CA ALA A 94 -13.31 1.83 16.37
C ALA A 94 -13.96 2.33 17.68
N ARG A 95 -13.51 3.48 18.20
CA ARG A 95 -14.12 4.09 19.39
C ARG A 95 -15.59 4.49 19.16
N ALA A 96 -15.91 5.02 17.99
CA ALA A 96 -17.26 5.49 17.67
C ALA A 96 -18.24 4.34 17.40
N THR A 97 -17.76 3.23 16.81
CA THR A 97 -18.61 2.13 16.36
C THR A 97 -18.61 0.91 17.30
N GLY A 98 -17.61 0.79 18.17
CA GLY A 98 -17.37 -0.41 18.97
C GLY A 98 -16.83 -1.59 18.13
N ILE A 99 -16.47 -1.37 16.86
CA ILE A 99 -15.95 -2.40 15.94
C ILE A 99 -14.45 -2.16 15.75
N GLU A 100 -13.66 -3.19 16.07
CA GLU A 100 -12.20 -3.15 15.90
C GLU A 100 -11.79 -2.90 14.45
N GLY A 101 -10.81 -2.01 14.25
CA GLY A 101 -10.17 -1.80 12.96
C GLY A 101 -9.21 -2.92 12.59
N ARG A 102 -9.05 -3.20 11.30
CA ARG A 102 -8.12 -4.20 10.78
C ARG A 102 -7.25 -3.65 9.67
N ILE A 103 -5.95 -3.93 9.76
CA ILE A 103 -4.99 -3.64 8.70
C ILE A 103 -4.51 -4.98 8.13
N VAL A 104 -4.69 -5.17 6.82
CA VAL A 104 -4.27 -6.38 6.10
C VAL A 104 -3.14 -6.00 5.15
N ASN A 105 -1.94 -6.51 5.43
CA ASN A 105 -0.79 -6.37 4.54
C ASN A 105 -0.64 -7.62 3.70
N LEU A 106 -0.68 -7.48 2.37
CA LEU A 106 -0.46 -8.60 1.46
C LEU A 106 1.04 -8.91 1.40
N SER A 107 1.36 -10.19 1.60
CA SER A 107 2.70 -10.75 1.47
C SER A 107 2.76 -11.65 0.22
N SER A 108 3.93 -12.18 -0.08
CA SER A 108 4.16 -13.05 -1.22
C SER A 108 5.05 -14.23 -0.81
N ILE A 109 4.88 -15.39 -1.44
CA ILE A 109 5.81 -16.52 -1.32
C ILE A 109 7.24 -16.12 -1.72
N ALA A 110 7.36 -15.03 -2.42
CA ALA A 110 8.62 -14.42 -2.82
C ALA A 110 9.55 -14.13 -1.63
N HIS A 111 9.04 -13.91 -0.42
CA HIS A 111 9.85 -13.69 0.78
C HIS A 111 10.78 -14.87 1.13
N LEU A 112 10.52 -16.07 0.62
CA LEU A 112 11.38 -17.24 0.81
C LEU A 112 12.71 -17.14 0.06
N HIS A 113 12.83 -16.21 -0.87
CA HIS A 113 14.00 -16.03 -1.74
C HIS A 113 14.69 -14.67 -1.50
N THR A 114 14.89 -14.31 -0.25
CA THR A 114 15.53 -13.06 0.15
C THR A 114 17.06 -13.16 0.15
N TYR A 115 17.75 -12.02 0.30
CA TYR A 115 19.17 -12.02 0.59
C TYR A 115 19.45 -12.64 1.97
N GLU A 116 20.54 -13.41 2.11
CA GLU A 116 20.92 -14.06 3.37
C GLU A 116 21.00 -13.10 4.58
N LYS A 117 21.30 -11.82 4.33
CA LYS A 117 21.41 -10.77 5.34
C LYS A 117 20.11 -9.95 5.54
N GLY A 118 19.00 -10.38 4.93
CA GLY A 118 17.75 -9.62 4.98
C GLY A 118 17.82 -8.31 4.17
N ILE A 119 17.06 -7.30 4.59
CA ILE A 119 16.97 -6.01 3.89
C ILE A 119 18.30 -5.26 4.01
N GLN A 120 18.94 -4.96 2.88
CA GLN A 120 20.18 -4.20 2.80
C GLN A 120 19.85 -2.73 2.50
N PHE A 121 19.50 -1.97 3.54
CA PHE A 121 19.07 -0.58 3.41
C PHE A 121 20.07 0.33 2.71
N ASP A 122 21.37 0.07 2.90
CA ASP A 122 22.48 0.77 2.25
C ASP A 122 22.58 0.53 0.73
N LYS A 123 21.82 -0.43 0.21
CA LYS A 123 21.89 -0.89 -1.19
C LYS A 123 20.57 -0.84 -1.94
N ILE A 124 19.52 -0.37 -1.33
CA ILE A 124 18.19 -0.31 -1.96
C ILE A 124 18.25 0.46 -3.29
N ASN A 125 19.00 1.56 -3.34
CA ASN A 125 19.15 2.41 -4.51
C ASN A 125 20.40 2.08 -5.37
N ASP A 126 21.06 0.94 -5.15
CA ASP A 126 22.25 0.55 -5.93
C ASP A 126 21.85 -0.13 -7.25
N GLN A 127 21.80 0.64 -8.32
CA GLN A 127 21.46 0.15 -9.67
C GLN A 127 22.35 -1.00 -10.14
N ALA A 128 23.65 -0.99 -9.79
CA ALA A 128 24.57 -2.02 -10.23
C ALA A 128 24.28 -3.39 -9.61
N ARG A 129 23.61 -3.40 -8.48
CA ARG A 129 23.19 -4.62 -7.76
C ARG A 129 21.70 -4.93 -7.91
N TYR A 130 20.98 -4.09 -8.61
CA TYR A 130 19.56 -4.31 -8.84
C TYR A 130 19.30 -5.60 -9.58
N ASN A 131 18.52 -6.46 -8.99
CA ASN A 131 18.01 -7.66 -9.63
C ASN A 131 16.49 -7.66 -9.51
N SER A 132 15.82 -7.39 -10.63
CA SER A 132 14.34 -7.33 -10.69
C SER A 132 13.65 -8.60 -10.20
N LYS A 133 14.36 -9.73 -10.15
CA LYS A 133 13.83 -11.00 -9.62
C LYS A 133 13.96 -11.14 -8.11
N VAL A 134 14.82 -10.34 -7.45
CA VAL A 134 15.13 -10.44 -6.02
C VAL A 134 14.62 -9.25 -5.21
N VAL A 135 14.61 -8.04 -5.76
CA VAL A 135 14.15 -6.83 -5.06
C VAL A 135 12.68 -6.92 -4.58
N PRO A 136 11.74 -7.53 -5.32
CA PRO A 136 10.38 -7.73 -4.83
C PRO A 136 10.31 -8.53 -3.52
N PHE A 137 11.33 -9.35 -3.25
CA PHE A 137 11.38 -10.24 -2.10
C PHE A 137 11.80 -9.55 -0.79
N LEU A 138 12.37 -8.34 -0.89
CA LEU A 138 12.82 -7.59 0.30
C LEU A 138 11.65 -7.02 1.12
N VAL A 139 10.45 -7.00 0.57
CA VAL A 139 9.29 -6.29 1.13
C VAL A 139 8.23 -7.24 1.67
N GLY A 140 8.42 -8.55 1.51
CA GLY A 140 7.41 -9.57 1.83
C GLY A 140 7.35 -10.01 3.29
N ASP A 141 8.17 -9.47 4.18
CA ASP A 141 8.30 -10.03 5.52
C ASP A 141 7.66 -9.16 6.60
N SER A 142 6.36 -9.01 6.54
CA SER A 142 5.63 -8.58 7.72
C SER A 142 4.24 -9.21 7.74
N GLN A 143 4.14 -10.36 8.37
CA GLN A 143 2.87 -10.84 8.89
C GLN A 143 2.47 -9.94 10.07
N PHE A 144 1.88 -8.79 9.78
CA PHE A 144 1.24 -7.97 10.80
C PHE A 144 -0.23 -7.81 10.47
N ASN A 145 -1.02 -8.77 10.93
CA ASN A 145 -2.41 -8.50 11.24
C ASN A 145 -2.41 -7.73 12.57
N THR A 146 -2.50 -6.41 12.51
CA THR A 146 -2.63 -5.58 13.70
C THR A 146 -4.10 -5.22 13.88
N CYS A 147 -4.72 -5.70 14.95
CA CYS A 147 -5.99 -5.17 15.43
C CYS A 147 -5.73 -3.80 16.10
N VAL A 148 -6.54 -2.78 15.83
CA VAL A 148 -6.46 -1.43 16.40
C VAL A 148 -7.79 -1.08 17.03
#